data_b9727e25a8ffdd608f5771ff50335b75
#
_entry.id   b9727e25a8ffdd608f5771ff50335b75
#
_cell.length_a   1.000
_cell.length_b   1.000
_cell.length_c   1.000
_cell.angle_alpha   90.00
_cell.angle_beta   90.00
_cell.angle_gamma   90.00
#
_symmetry.space_group_name_H-M   'P 1'
#
loop_
_entity.id
_entity.type
_entity.pdbx_description
1 polymer ?
#
loop_
_entity_poly.entity_id
_entity_poly.type
_entity_poly.pdbx_seq_one_letter_code
_entity_poly.pdbx_strand_id
1 'polypeptide(L)'
;MLVKFAGLYERVIRLKGGDIAFFSNIYDELQTLADNNIAYEIVPGITAASGASAYTGVPLTARDHSRGAQLLTYYRDTVISNEVWKQLAAFEETLVFYMSSNNLTSIVQHLLNAGAEKNIPFIVVEQATTPNQKVKSFTLQSFSEVPEQDFTSPSIVIMGKVASLYKQFNWFNSDNATAANYFRSVEEETGYLKIQSFIQQKNSEHVNRTKTQIS
;
A
#
# COMPACT_ATOMS: atom_id res chain seq x y z
N MET A 1 8.25 21.08 5.04
CA MET A 1 7.48 21.50 3.84
C MET A 1 6.08 21.97 4.20
N LEU A 2 5.24 21.18 4.87
CA LEU A 2 3.85 21.55 5.24
C LEU A 2 3.76 22.88 6.01
N VAL A 3 4.53 23.05 7.09
CA VAL A 3 4.59 24.27 7.88
C VAL A 3 4.87 25.52 7.04
N LYS A 4 5.84 25.41 6.11
CA LYS A 4 6.17 26.52 5.21
C LYS A 4 4.99 26.91 4.33
N PHE A 5 4.30 25.92 3.74
CA PHE A 5 3.15 26.23 2.89
C PHE A 5 1.95 26.72 3.67
N ALA A 6 1.71 26.21 4.88
CA ALA A 6 0.65 26.72 5.76
C ALA A 6 0.86 28.20 6.15
N GLY A 7 2.11 28.68 6.25
CA GLY A 7 2.40 30.09 6.46
C GLY A 7 2.25 30.97 5.21
N LEU A 8 2.13 30.38 4.02
CA LEU A 8 2.02 31.11 2.74
C LEU A 8 0.64 31.07 2.12
N TYR A 9 -0.15 30.06 2.42
CA TYR A 9 -1.44 29.79 1.79
C TYR A 9 -2.50 29.51 2.83
N GLU A 10 -3.71 29.99 2.60
CA GLU A 10 -4.89 29.76 3.44
C GLU A 10 -5.29 28.27 3.47
N ARG A 11 -5.11 27.56 2.35
CA ARG A 11 -5.44 26.15 2.22
C ARG A 11 -4.30 25.38 1.57
N VAL A 12 -3.83 24.35 2.26
CA VAL A 12 -2.78 23.43 1.78
C VAL A 12 -3.35 22.02 1.74
N ILE A 13 -3.27 21.35 0.59
CA ILE A 13 -3.73 19.98 0.42
C ILE A 13 -2.51 19.06 0.28
N ARG A 14 -2.42 18.08 1.18
CA ARG A 14 -1.42 17.01 1.13
C ARG A 14 -2.07 15.73 0.62
N LEU A 15 -1.86 15.41 -0.66
CA LEU A 15 -2.35 14.16 -1.25
C LEU A 15 -1.51 12.98 -0.80
N LYS A 16 -2.20 11.89 -0.49
CA LYS A 16 -1.63 10.56 -0.16
C LYS A 16 -2.34 9.49 -0.98
N GLY A 17 -1.67 8.39 -1.28
CA GLY A 17 -2.30 7.22 -1.89
C GLY A 17 -3.00 6.37 -0.84
N GLY A 18 -4.20 5.86 -1.15
CA GLY A 18 -4.96 5.01 -0.25
C GLY A 18 -5.58 5.75 0.93
N ASP A 19 -5.70 5.08 2.06
CA ASP A 19 -6.14 5.66 3.33
C ASP A 19 -4.93 5.98 4.20
N ILE A 20 -4.92 7.16 4.78
CA ILE A 20 -3.79 7.61 5.61
C ILE A 20 -3.64 6.86 6.93
N ALA A 21 -4.69 6.17 7.39
CA ALA A 21 -4.64 5.37 8.61
C ALA A 21 -3.75 4.13 8.47
N PHE A 22 -3.43 3.70 7.22
CA PHE A 22 -2.72 2.45 6.97
C PHE A 22 -1.40 2.68 6.22
N PHE A 23 -0.28 2.42 6.89
CA PHE A 23 1.08 2.39 6.33
C PHE A 23 1.50 3.65 5.54
N SER A 24 0.99 4.81 5.92
CA SER A 24 1.19 6.08 5.20
C SER A 24 2.22 7.02 5.83
N ASN A 25 2.81 6.64 6.98
CA ASN A 25 3.71 7.47 7.77
C ASN A 25 3.13 8.86 8.12
N ILE A 26 1.83 8.89 8.44
CA ILE A 26 1.14 10.15 8.76
C ILE A 26 1.57 10.74 10.11
N TYR A 27 2.07 9.91 11.03
CA TYR A 27 2.39 10.31 12.40
C TYR A 27 3.32 11.53 12.45
N ASP A 28 4.45 11.49 11.74
CA ASP A 28 5.44 12.57 11.74
C ASP A 28 4.87 13.87 11.15
N GLU A 29 3.99 13.75 10.15
CA GLU A 29 3.32 14.90 9.54
C GLU A 29 2.34 15.55 10.54
N LEU A 30 1.53 14.75 11.23
CA LEU A 30 0.58 15.22 12.25
C LEU A 30 1.31 15.85 13.46
N GLN A 31 2.38 15.20 13.93
CA GLN A 31 3.19 15.76 15.03
C GLN A 31 3.77 17.12 14.64
N THR A 32 4.32 17.21 13.42
CA THR A 32 4.86 18.49 12.92
C THR A 32 3.80 19.59 12.85
N LEU A 33 2.57 19.29 12.41
CA LEU A 33 1.48 20.26 12.36
C LEU A 33 1.05 20.70 13.77
N ALA A 34 0.92 19.75 14.69
CA ALA A 34 0.54 20.00 16.07
C ALA A 34 1.59 20.88 16.79
N ASP A 35 2.89 20.57 16.66
CA ASP A 35 3.97 21.32 17.27
C ASP A 35 4.04 22.79 16.77
N ASN A 36 3.52 23.05 15.59
CA ASN A 36 3.44 24.39 14.99
C ASN A 36 2.06 25.04 15.12
N ASN A 37 1.12 24.46 15.88
CA ASN A 37 -0.26 24.93 16.06
C ASN A 37 -1.00 25.16 14.74
N ILE A 38 -0.75 24.30 13.73
CA ILE A 38 -1.43 24.36 12.42
C ILE A 38 -2.65 23.46 12.47
N ALA A 39 -3.83 24.06 12.26
CA ALA A 39 -5.08 23.31 12.15
C ALA A 39 -5.07 22.42 10.90
N TYR A 40 -5.60 21.21 11.02
CA TYR A 40 -5.69 20.26 9.91
C TYR A 40 -6.98 19.46 9.95
N GLU A 41 -7.35 18.94 8.81
CA GLU A 41 -8.46 18.00 8.62
C GLU A 41 -7.93 16.75 7.90
N ILE A 42 -8.45 15.59 8.29
CA ILE A 42 -8.14 14.31 7.67
C ILE A 42 -9.34 13.86 6.84
N VAL A 43 -9.13 13.72 5.54
CA VAL A 43 -10.13 13.13 4.65
C VAL A 43 -9.83 11.64 4.50
N PRO A 44 -10.76 10.74 4.88
CA PRO A 44 -10.55 9.30 4.75
C PRO A 44 -10.44 8.88 3.28
N GLY A 45 -9.69 7.81 3.05
CA GLY A 45 -9.48 7.24 1.73
C GLY A 45 -9.85 5.75 1.67
N ILE A 46 -9.56 5.12 0.55
CA ILE A 46 -9.73 3.67 0.37
C ILE A 46 -8.36 3.01 0.50
N THR A 47 -8.17 2.20 1.54
CA THR A 47 -6.92 1.46 1.71
C THR A 47 -6.75 0.40 0.62
N ALA A 48 -5.50 0.07 0.28
CA ALA A 48 -5.18 -0.90 -0.79
C ALA A 48 -5.86 -2.26 -0.57
N ALA A 49 -6.03 -2.71 0.67
CA ALA A 49 -6.76 -3.95 0.98
C ALA A 49 -8.21 -3.90 0.50
N SER A 50 -8.93 -2.79 0.77
CA SER A 50 -10.32 -2.62 0.33
C SER A 50 -10.41 -2.47 -1.20
N GLY A 51 -9.48 -1.73 -1.81
CA GLY A 51 -9.43 -1.58 -3.26
C GLY A 51 -9.19 -2.91 -3.96
N ALA A 52 -8.19 -3.67 -3.53
CA ALA A 52 -7.89 -4.99 -4.08
C ALA A 52 -9.03 -5.99 -3.84
N SER A 53 -9.62 -6.01 -2.65
CA SER A 53 -10.80 -6.82 -2.33
C SER A 53 -11.94 -6.55 -3.31
N ALA A 54 -12.29 -5.29 -3.50
CA ALA A 54 -13.37 -4.89 -4.40
C ALA A 54 -13.12 -5.33 -5.85
N TYR A 55 -11.92 -5.08 -6.37
CA TYR A 55 -11.59 -5.36 -7.78
C TYR A 55 -11.24 -6.82 -8.07
N THR A 56 -10.96 -7.62 -7.06
CA THR A 56 -10.80 -9.07 -7.22
C THR A 56 -12.09 -9.84 -6.95
N GLY A 57 -13.10 -9.20 -6.35
CA GLY A 57 -14.30 -9.88 -5.85
C GLY A 57 -14.05 -10.75 -4.61
N VAL A 58 -12.88 -10.63 -3.98
CA VAL A 58 -12.50 -11.41 -2.78
C VAL A 58 -12.79 -10.59 -1.53
N PRO A 59 -13.85 -10.86 -0.77
CA PRO A 59 -14.10 -10.16 0.48
C PRO A 59 -13.01 -10.52 1.51
N LEU A 60 -12.57 -9.54 2.30
CA LEU A 60 -11.58 -9.80 3.36
C LEU A 60 -12.19 -10.56 4.54
N THR A 61 -13.51 -10.46 4.71
CA THR A 61 -14.28 -11.24 5.68
C THR A 61 -15.50 -11.85 4.98
N ALA A 62 -15.78 -13.11 5.23
CA ALA A 62 -16.94 -13.79 4.68
C ALA A 62 -17.41 -14.89 5.64
N ARG A 63 -18.73 -15.11 5.74
CA ARG A 63 -19.30 -16.17 6.53
C ARG A 63 -18.70 -17.51 6.09
N ASP A 64 -18.37 -18.36 7.04
CA ASP A 64 -17.77 -19.70 6.86
C ASP A 64 -16.33 -19.69 6.30
N HIS A 65 -15.73 -18.51 6.03
CA HIS A 65 -14.35 -18.37 5.54
C HIS A 65 -13.46 -17.60 6.50
N SER A 66 -13.88 -16.41 6.93
CA SER A 66 -13.07 -15.55 7.80
C SER A 66 -13.93 -14.52 8.53
N ARG A 67 -13.72 -14.36 9.83
CA ARG A 67 -14.45 -13.39 10.68
C ARG A 67 -13.70 -12.08 10.85
N GLY A 68 -12.40 -12.07 10.53
CA GLY A 68 -11.53 -10.93 10.71
C GLY A 68 -10.45 -10.86 9.64
N ALA A 69 -9.78 -9.72 9.58
CA ALA A 69 -8.63 -9.53 8.72
C ALA A 69 -7.52 -8.81 9.47
N GLN A 70 -6.31 -9.30 9.37
CA GLN A 70 -5.12 -8.67 9.92
C GLN A 70 -4.32 -8.01 8.79
N LEU A 71 -4.10 -6.71 8.92
CA LEU A 71 -3.32 -5.94 7.95
C LEU A 71 -1.87 -5.84 8.45
N LEU A 72 -0.95 -6.30 7.64
CA LEU A 72 0.46 -6.48 8.00
C LEU A 72 1.36 -5.83 6.95
N THR A 73 2.56 -5.46 7.38
CA THR A 73 3.69 -5.21 6.48
C THR A 73 4.86 -6.09 6.89
N TYR A 74 5.57 -6.63 5.90
CA TYR A 74 6.80 -7.39 6.13
C TYR A 74 7.90 -6.79 5.28
N TYR A 75 8.76 -6.03 5.94
CA TYR A 75 9.79 -5.27 5.23
C TYR A 75 11.20 -5.85 5.38
N ARG A 76 11.51 -6.53 6.50
CA ARG A 76 12.80 -7.19 6.77
C ARG A 76 12.63 -8.35 7.75
N ASP A 77 13.45 -9.39 7.58
CA ASP A 77 13.42 -10.62 8.37
C ASP A 77 13.66 -10.45 9.87
N THR A 78 14.27 -9.36 10.30
CA THR A 78 14.72 -9.15 11.67
C THR A 78 13.65 -8.65 12.64
N VAL A 79 12.43 -8.42 12.18
CA VAL A 79 11.40 -7.71 12.97
C VAL A 79 10.34 -8.65 13.58
N ILE A 80 10.18 -9.86 13.04
CA ILE A 80 9.13 -10.78 13.46
C ILE A 80 9.75 -11.97 14.20
N SER A 81 9.37 -12.16 15.48
CA SER A 81 9.84 -13.30 16.27
C SER A 81 9.20 -14.62 15.84
N ASN A 82 9.84 -15.75 16.19
CA ASN A 82 9.29 -17.08 15.91
C ASN A 82 7.91 -17.31 16.55
N GLU A 83 7.66 -16.69 17.71
CA GLU A 83 6.37 -16.78 18.41
C GLU A 83 5.27 -16.09 17.60
N VAL A 84 5.57 -14.93 17.01
CA VAL A 84 4.63 -14.22 16.14
C VAL A 84 4.38 -15.00 14.84
N TRP A 85 5.42 -15.62 14.27
CA TRP A 85 5.23 -16.51 13.10
C TRP A 85 4.33 -17.69 13.41
N LYS A 86 4.46 -18.32 14.59
CA LYS A 86 3.55 -19.39 15.03
C LYS A 86 2.11 -18.90 15.19
N GLN A 87 1.92 -17.69 15.72
CA GLN A 87 0.59 -17.10 15.82
C GLN A 87 -0.02 -16.85 14.44
N LEU A 88 0.76 -16.28 13.50
CA LEU A 88 0.31 -16.07 12.12
C LEU A 88 0.03 -17.38 11.39
N ALA A 89 0.84 -18.42 11.61
CA ALA A 89 0.65 -19.74 11.01
C ALA A 89 -0.62 -20.44 11.50
N ALA A 90 -1.02 -20.20 12.75
CA ALA A 90 -2.24 -20.72 13.36
C ALA A 90 -3.47 -19.83 13.14
N PHE A 91 -3.31 -18.68 12.47
CA PHE A 91 -4.36 -17.70 12.31
C PHE A 91 -5.37 -18.16 11.24
N GLU A 92 -6.61 -18.36 11.65
CA GLU A 92 -7.70 -18.85 10.78
C GLU A 92 -8.37 -17.75 9.95
N GLU A 93 -8.04 -16.50 10.23
CA GLU A 93 -8.61 -15.32 9.60
C GLU A 93 -7.81 -14.91 8.34
N THR A 94 -8.18 -13.81 7.73
CA THR A 94 -7.49 -13.30 6.55
C THR A 94 -6.24 -12.51 6.92
N LEU A 95 -5.09 -12.86 6.36
CA LEU A 95 -3.87 -12.08 6.43
C LEU A 95 -3.73 -11.24 5.16
N VAL A 96 -3.48 -9.95 5.31
CA VAL A 96 -3.26 -9.03 4.19
C VAL A 96 -1.90 -8.38 4.34
N PHE A 97 -0.98 -8.67 3.41
CA PHE A 97 0.37 -8.12 3.45
C PHE A 97 0.53 -6.97 2.47
N TYR A 98 0.90 -5.81 3.02
CA TYR A 98 1.26 -4.61 2.29
C TYR A 98 2.77 -4.56 2.06
N MET A 99 3.22 -4.01 0.91
CA MET A 99 4.64 -3.77 0.59
C MET A 99 5.55 -5.00 0.77
N SER A 100 5.01 -6.20 0.63
CA SER A 100 5.69 -7.43 1.02
C SER A 100 5.91 -8.42 -0.13
N SER A 101 5.53 -8.06 -1.37
CA SER A 101 5.63 -8.97 -2.52
C SER A 101 7.07 -9.40 -2.83
N ASN A 102 8.04 -8.50 -2.67
CA ASN A 102 9.46 -8.82 -2.87
C ASN A 102 10.03 -9.75 -1.78
N ASN A 103 9.31 -9.90 -0.66
CA ASN A 103 9.70 -10.78 0.44
C ASN A 103 8.72 -11.96 0.59
N LEU A 104 7.88 -12.23 -0.40
CA LEU A 104 6.82 -13.22 -0.29
C LEU A 104 7.37 -14.64 -0.11
N THR A 105 8.48 -14.96 -0.77
CA THR A 105 9.20 -16.23 -0.59
C THR A 105 9.59 -16.44 0.88
N SER A 106 10.14 -15.42 1.52
CA SER A 106 10.49 -15.46 2.95
C SER A 106 9.26 -15.61 3.84
N ILE A 107 8.19 -14.87 3.57
CA ILE A 107 6.92 -14.98 4.32
C ILE A 107 6.37 -16.40 4.25
N VAL A 108 6.27 -16.98 3.05
CA VAL A 108 5.76 -18.34 2.83
C VAL A 108 6.62 -19.35 3.57
N GLN A 109 7.95 -19.23 3.49
CA GLN A 109 8.88 -20.12 4.17
C GLN A 109 8.75 -20.04 5.68
N HIS A 110 8.64 -18.84 6.25
CA HIS A 110 8.43 -18.66 7.69
C HIS A 110 7.11 -19.26 8.16
N LEU A 111 6.03 -19.05 7.43
CA LEU A 111 4.72 -19.64 7.75
C LEU A 111 4.76 -21.17 7.73
N LEU A 112 5.35 -21.76 6.69
CA LEU A 112 5.51 -23.23 6.59
C LEU A 112 6.37 -23.78 7.71
N ASN A 113 7.51 -23.14 8.03
CA ASN A 113 8.40 -23.54 9.13
C ASN A 113 7.72 -23.41 10.51
N ALA A 114 6.78 -22.46 10.64
CA ALA A 114 5.98 -22.26 11.84
C ALA A 114 4.78 -23.21 11.96
N GLY A 115 4.56 -24.10 10.96
CA GLY A 115 3.54 -25.13 10.98
C GLY A 115 2.23 -24.75 10.29
N ALA A 116 2.21 -23.72 9.45
CA ALA A 116 1.03 -23.39 8.65
C ALA A 116 0.62 -24.54 7.72
N GLU A 117 -0.68 -24.72 7.52
CA GLU A 117 -1.19 -25.69 6.57
C GLU A 117 -0.73 -25.37 5.15
N LYS A 118 -0.18 -26.38 4.43
CA LYS A 118 0.40 -26.22 3.09
C LYS A 118 -0.60 -25.78 2.03
N ASN A 119 -1.88 -26.09 2.22
CA ASN A 119 -2.97 -25.79 1.28
C ASN A 119 -3.63 -24.43 1.51
N ILE A 120 -3.17 -23.61 2.47
CA ILE A 120 -3.70 -22.25 2.66
C ILE A 120 -3.60 -21.51 1.33
N PRO A 121 -4.74 -21.04 0.75
CA PRO A 121 -4.75 -20.31 -0.49
C PRO A 121 -4.37 -18.84 -0.27
N PHE A 122 -3.75 -18.24 -1.27
CA PHE A 122 -3.54 -16.80 -1.30
C PHE A 122 -3.53 -16.27 -2.74
N ILE A 123 -3.77 -14.98 -2.87
CA ILE A 123 -3.65 -14.25 -4.13
C ILE A 123 -2.66 -13.10 -3.96
N VAL A 124 -1.92 -12.84 -5.03
CA VAL A 124 -1.11 -11.63 -5.19
C VAL A 124 -1.79 -10.75 -6.22
N VAL A 125 -2.16 -9.55 -5.82
CA VAL A 125 -2.83 -8.57 -6.67
C VAL A 125 -1.84 -7.48 -7.00
N GLU A 126 -1.38 -7.45 -8.24
CA GLU A 126 -0.47 -6.45 -8.77
C GLU A 126 -1.28 -5.29 -9.35
N GLN A 127 -0.87 -4.06 -9.08
CA GLN A 127 -1.46 -2.82 -9.59
C GLN A 127 -3.01 -2.79 -9.48
N ALA A 128 -3.51 -3.20 -8.29
CA ALA A 128 -4.94 -3.30 -8.04
C ALA A 128 -5.69 -2.02 -8.44
N THR A 129 -6.92 -2.17 -8.93
CA THR A 129 -7.84 -1.09 -9.36
C THR A 129 -7.44 -0.35 -10.63
N THR A 130 -6.36 -0.75 -11.29
CA THR A 130 -5.91 -0.15 -12.54
C THR A 130 -6.21 -1.05 -13.74
N PRO A 131 -6.18 -0.51 -14.97
CA PRO A 131 -6.30 -1.33 -16.18
C PRO A 131 -5.22 -2.41 -16.31
N ASN A 132 -4.10 -2.28 -15.59
CA ASN A 132 -2.98 -3.22 -15.60
C ASN A 132 -3.02 -4.20 -14.42
N GLN A 133 -4.15 -4.28 -13.69
CA GLN A 133 -4.28 -5.23 -12.59
C GLN A 133 -4.04 -6.66 -13.07
N LYS A 134 -3.19 -7.38 -12.35
CA LYS A 134 -2.98 -8.82 -12.54
C LYS A 134 -3.17 -9.54 -11.21
N VAL A 135 -3.73 -10.73 -11.26
CA VAL A 135 -3.93 -11.56 -10.07
C VAL A 135 -3.32 -12.92 -10.30
N LYS A 136 -2.42 -13.31 -9.40
CA LYS A 136 -1.83 -14.65 -9.38
C LYS A 136 -2.32 -15.39 -8.14
N SER A 137 -2.76 -16.64 -8.30
CA SER A 137 -3.32 -17.47 -7.23
C SER A 137 -2.40 -18.63 -6.91
N PHE A 138 -2.17 -18.87 -5.62
CA PHE A 138 -1.31 -19.92 -5.12
C PHE A 138 -1.89 -20.56 -3.86
N THR A 139 -1.30 -21.70 -3.46
CA THR A 139 -1.27 -22.16 -2.07
C THR A 139 0.14 -21.98 -1.51
N LEU A 140 0.33 -22.06 -0.19
CA LEU A 140 1.68 -21.99 0.39
C LEU A 140 2.59 -23.05 -0.23
N GLN A 141 2.08 -24.28 -0.43
CA GLN A 141 2.83 -25.35 -1.07
C GLN A 141 3.17 -25.02 -2.53
N SER A 142 2.16 -24.74 -3.35
CA SER A 142 2.39 -24.49 -4.79
C SER A 142 3.34 -23.33 -5.04
N PHE A 143 3.34 -22.32 -4.19
CA PHE A 143 4.27 -21.20 -4.28
C PHE A 143 5.69 -21.59 -3.90
N SER A 144 5.88 -22.44 -2.88
CA SER A 144 7.21 -22.91 -2.46
C SER A 144 7.89 -23.83 -3.48
N GLU A 145 7.13 -24.39 -4.41
CA GLU A 145 7.62 -25.30 -5.45
C GLU A 145 7.96 -24.60 -6.78
N VAL A 146 7.60 -23.31 -6.93
CA VAL A 146 7.92 -22.55 -8.14
C VAL A 146 9.22 -21.74 -7.96
N PRO A 147 9.94 -21.42 -9.06
CA PRO A 147 11.05 -20.50 -9.01
C PRO A 147 10.64 -19.14 -8.43
N GLU A 148 11.63 -18.41 -7.93
CA GLU A 148 11.40 -17.03 -7.43
C GLU A 148 10.56 -16.23 -8.41
N GLN A 149 9.49 -15.61 -7.91
CA GLN A 149 8.53 -14.86 -8.69
C GLN A 149 8.73 -13.37 -8.48
N ASP A 150 8.87 -12.64 -9.57
CA ASP A 150 8.79 -11.19 -9.56
C ASP A 150 7.34 -10.73 -9.65
N PHE A 151 7.00 -9.76 -8.82
CA PHE A 151 5.69 -9.13 -8.83
C PHE A 151 5.81 -7.64 -9.11
N THR A 152 4.97 -7.16 -10.03
CA THR A 152 4.94 -5.75 -10.38
C THR A 152 4.38 -4.92 -9.21
N SER A 153 5.17 -3.96 -8.75
CA SER A 153 4.74 -3.01 -7.72
C SER A 153 3.82 -1.91 -8.29
N PRO A 154 2.87 -1.36 -7.51
CA PRO A 154 2.48 -1.77 -6.18
C PRO A 154 1.68 -3.08 -6.21
N SER A 155 1.85 -3.89 -5.18
CA SER A 155 1.14 -5.15 -5.05
C SER A 155 0.72 -5.42 -3.60
N ILE A 156 -0.33 -6.23 -3.44
CA ILE A 156 -0.88 -6.63 -2.15
C ILE A 156 -1.14 -8.13 -2.16
N VAL A 157 -0.94 -8.78 -1.02
CA VAL A 157 -1.18 -10.21 -0.85
C VAL A 157 -2.38 -10.40 0.07
N ILE A 158 -3.35 -11.20 -0.36
CA ILE A 158 -4.51 -11.61 0.45
C ILE A 158 -4.42 -13.13 0.65
N MET A 159 -4.23 -13.56 1.88
CA MET A 159 -3.99 -14.95 2.26
C MET A 159 -5.06 -15.44 3.25
N GLY A 160 -5.52 -16.67 3.07
CA GLY A 160 -6.55 -17.32 3.89
C GLY A 160 -7.67 -17.89 3.03
N LYS A 161 -8.64 -18.54 3.67
CA LYS A 161 -9.75 -19.24 2.97
C LYS A 161 -10.50 -18.37 1.97
N VAL A 162 -10.61 -17.05 2.23
CA VAL A 162 -11.29 -16.10 1.33
C VAL A 162 -10.62 -16.00 -0.04
N ALA A 163 -9.31 -16.25 -0.14
CA ALA A 163 -8.59 -16.15 -1.39
C ALA A 163 -9.09 -17.18 -2.44
N SER A 164 -9.66 -18.31 -2.01
CA SER A 164 -10.26 -19.30 -2.89
C SER A 164 -11.47 -18.76 -3.66
N LEU A 165 -12.14 -17.74 -3.11
CA LEU A 165 -13.33 -17.12 -3.68
C LEU A 165 -13.02 -16.34 -4.96
N TYR A 166 -11.75 -16.00 -5.21
CA TYR A 166 -11.33 -15.33 -6.43
C TYR A 166 -11.82 -16.05 -7.72
N LYS A 167 -11.72 -17.37 -7.74
CA LYS A 167 -12.16 -18.17 -8.91
C LYS A 167 -13.65 -18.02 -9.22
N GLN A 168 -14.47 -17.74 -8.19
CA GLN A 168 -15.91 -17.64 -8.31
C GLN A 168 -16.39 -16.21 -8.56
N PHE A 169 -15.74 -15.23 -7.93
CA PHE A 169 -16.24 -13.85 -7.86
C PHE A 169 -15.39 -12.83 -8.62
N ASN A 170 -14.32 -13.26 -9.28
CA ASN A 170 -13.55 -12.40 -10.17
C ASN A 170 -14.46 -11.83 -11.27
N TRP A 171 -14.65 -10.54 -11.26
CA TRP A 171 -15.51 -9.80 -12.19
C TRP A 171 -14.72 -8.81 -13.06
N PHE A 172 -13.55 -8.39 -12.59
CA PHE A 172 -12.74 -7.38 -13.27
C PHE A 172 -11.78 -8.04 -14.25
N ASN A 173 -11.98 -7.76 -15.54
CA ASN A 173 -11.10 -8.21 -16.61
C ASN A 173 -10.22 -7.06 -17.07
N SER A 174 -8.91 -7.28 -17.09
CA SER A 174 -7.91 -6.33 -17.56
C SER A 174 -7.59 -6.54 -19.05
N ASP A 175 -8.59 -6.72 -19.90
CA ASP A 175 -8.41 -7.05 -21.34
C ASP A 175 -7.60 -5.98 -22.12
N ASN A 176 -7.42 -4.79 -21.54
CA ASN A 176 -6.62 -3.69 -22.09
C ASN A 176 -5.28 -3.49 -21.35
N ALA A 177 -4.80 -4.49 -20.60
CA ALA A 177 -3.54 -4.37 -19.89
C ALA A 177 -2.39 -4.10 -20.88
N THR A 178 -1.82 -2.90 -20.81
CA THR A 178 -0.56 -2.60 -21.51
C THR A 178 0.58 -3.30 -20.78
N ALA A 179 1.66 -3.65 -21.49
CA ALA A 179 2.85 -4.24 -20.86
C ALA A 179 3.57 -3.26 -19.91
N ALA A 180 3.24 -1.97 -19.98
CA ALA A 180 3.85 -0.93 -19.18
C ALA A 180 3.28 -0.90 -17.75
N ASN A 181 4.12 -0.51 -16.79
CA ASN A 181 3.66 -0.19 -15.45
C ASN A 181 2.68 0.99 -15.50
N TYR A 182 1.51 0.85 -14.87
CA TYR A 182 0.53 1.93 -14.77
C TYR A 182 1.07 3.12 -13.96
N PHE A 183 1.80 2.82 -12.90
CA PHE A 183 2.42 3.83 -12.05
C PHE A 183 3.78 4.20 -12.62
N ARG A 184 3.96 5.47 -12.94
CA ARG A 184 5.23 6.02 -13.43
C ARG A 184 6.18 6.29 -12.27
N SER A 185 7.47 6.20 -12.50
CA SER A 185 8.46 6.68 -11.53
C SER A 185 8.37 8.20 -11.40
N VAL A 186 8.69 8.73 -10.23
CA VAL A 186 8.71 10.18 -9.99
C VAL A 186 9.72 10.90 -10.91
N GLU A 187 10.75 10.18 -11.36
CA GLU A 187 11.80 10.68 -12.26
C GLU A 187 11.30 10.85 -13.70
N GLU A 188 10.29 10.08 -14.12
CA GLU A 188 9.68 10.18 -15.46
C GLU A 188 8.64 11.31 -15.55
N GLU A 189 8.18 11.85 -14.42
CA GLU A 189 7.26 12.97 -14.42
C GLU A 189 8.02 14.30 -14.44
N THR A 190 8.09 14.91 -15.61
CA THR A 190 8.50 16.33 -15.78
C THR A 190 7.75 17.30 -14.86
N GLY A 191 6.67 16.84 -14.18
CA GLY A 191 5.94 17.56 -13.14
C GLY A 191 6.76 17.88 -11.90
N TYR A 192 7.70 17.02 -11.48
CA TYR A 192 8.53 17.28 -10.30
C TYR A 192 9.46 18.49 -10.48
N LEU A 193 10.06 18.62 -11.66
CA LEU A 193 10.90 19.79 -12.01
C LEU A 193 10.07 21.08 -12.10
N LYS A 194 8.82 21.01 -12.56
CA LYS A 194 7.90 22.16 -12.57
C LYS A 194 7.50 22.57 -11.15
N ILE A 195 7.29 21.65 -10.24
CA ILE A 195 7.02 21.93 -8.82
C ILE A 195 8.24 22.60 -8.17
N GLN A 196 9.45 22.10 -8.41
CA GLN A 196 10.69 22.68 -7.90
C GLN A 196 10.90 24.12 -8.43
N SER A 197 10.72 24.34 -9.73
CA SER A 197 10.84 25.67 -10.32
C SER A 197 9.77 26.64 -9.82
N PHE A 198 8.52 26.18 -9.66
CA PHE A 198 7.41 26.95 -9.08
C PHE A 198 7.70 27.35 -7.62
N ILE A 199 8.24 26.43 -6.81
CA ILE A 199 8.66 26.69 -5.43
C ILE A 199 9.77 27.75 -5.39
N GLN A 200 10.77 27.67 -6.29
CA GLN A 200 11.86 28.62 -6.36
C GLN A 200 11.36 30.00 -6.79
N GLN A 201 10.47 30.08 -7.78
CA GLN A 201 9.88 31.34 -8.25
C GLN A 201 9.08 32.03 -7.14
N LYS A 202 8.21 31.30 -6.43
CA LYS A 202 7.43 31.86 -5.31
C LYS A 202 8.30 32.30 -4.13
N ASN A 203 9.39 31.62 -3.86
CA ASN A 203 10.34 32.05 -2.84
C ASN A 203 11.01 33.38 -3.20
N SER A 204 11.39 33.57 -4.47
CA SER A 204 11.98 34.81 -4.94
C SER A 204 10.99 35.99 -4.92
N GLU A 205 9.73 35.77 -5.30
CA GLU A 205 8.65 36.78 -5.23
C GLU A 205 8.38 37.22 -3.78
N HIS A 206 8.38 36.27 -2.82
CA HIS A 206 8.17 36.57 -1.41
C HIS A 206 9.31 37.39 -0.81
N VAL A 207 10.57 37.04 -1.11
CA VAL A 207 11.75 37.78 -0.68
C VAL A 207 11.73 39.21 -1.22
N ASN A 208 11.30 39.40 -2.46
CA ASN A 208 11.20 40.74 -3.08
C ASN A 208 10.08 41.58 -2.46
N ARG A 209 8.91 41.00 -2.11
CA ARG A 209 7.83 41.76 -1.44
C ARG A 209 8.24 42.20 -0.03
N THR A 210 8.98 41.37 0.70
CA THR A 210 9.44 41.72 2.04
C THR A 210 10.48 42.85 2.02
N LYS A 211 11.31 42.94 0.96
CA LYS A 211 12.29 44.04 0.78
C LYS A 211 11.62 45.37 0.43
N THR A 212 10.50 45.35 -0.29
CA THR A 212 9.76 46.55 -0.69
C THR A 212 8.90 47.15 0.45
N GLN A 213 8.65 46.39 1.51
CA GLN A 213 7.92 46.88 2.70
C GLN A 213 8.84 47.46 3.80
N ILE A 214 10.15 47.38 3.64
CA ILE A 214 11.17 47.85 4.61
C ILE A 214 11.92 49.07 4.06
N SER A 215 11.63 49.51 2.86
CA SER A 215 12.10 50.79 2.25
C SER A 215 10.97 51.81 2.26
#